data_29fe5acb44d15eb840297dfc9c051a47
#
_entry.id   29fe5acb44d15eb840297dfc9c051a47
#
_cell.length_a   1.000
_cell.length_b   1.000
_cell.length_c   1.000
_cell.angle_alpha   90.00
_cell.angle_beta   90.00
_cell.angle_gamma   90.00
#
_symmetry.space_group_name_H-M   'P 1'
#
loop_
_entity.id
_entity.type
_entity.pdbx_description
1 polymer ?
#
loop_
_entity_poly.entity_id
_entity_poly.type
_entity_poly.pdbx_seq_one_letter_code
_entity_poly.pdbx_strand_id
1 'polypeptide(L)'
;MSKDFDFSVTPFSHLSSAERGKLSAAVDIAYFKTNDTPLKPGQALDHLMLVIKGLLAEKNGDELVTVHGQGDLLGASALINDTKSLSCEVQEEALVYLIPRQMMLDLCRSNSAFEAFFTSSLSERLAARANAESARGMASFMVAKVGQAYLHPPLFVPGSCTLRDAAVLMKKEKATSLLVTAADGRVGVLSGSDMRDHAIIQGKPLETPVESCATYGTITVDQDEFLFNAQVLMTRYNIRRLPVLQDGNIIGVLELIDLLGYMSSHSHLVAVQVDRAQTLDELRVASEALGPLLQGLHGSGVKIRFIAEMVTDLSRKIQRKLFEMLVPPELAGKCCLMVMGSEGRGEQIAKTDQDNALIVADDIDPDSVRDLCRQYTEAMISFGYPPCSGNMMVSNPEWSKTESQFRDDIYHWMLTPGEKAFLNLAAFIDGEAVAGDPLLLYRLRSYLFQRLTDNQGFLSHFARPVNSFDTPIGFFHQLVMDKDHKGEIDIKKGGIFPIVHGVRALALEKHLTCTSTFSRIEALGQEGIFDTDFAANLVEAFQFLMEIRLQGRLSKGQLSGEGADNFVRADDLSKFQQDALKDSLLLVKQFKQLLTHHFKLAAF
;
A
#
# COMPACT_ATOMS: atom_id res chain seq x y z
N MET A 1 -26.06 -28.42 32.73
CA MET A 1 -25.37 -28.24 31.45
C MET A 1 -23.97 -27.76 31.77
N SER A 2 -22.95 -28.43 31.29
CA SER A 2 -21.54 -28.01 31.45
C SER A 2 -21.40 -26.61 30.84
N LYS A 3 -20.95 -25.64 31.63
CA LYS A 3 -20.65 -24.28 31.17
C LYS A 3 -19.26 -24.30 30.50
N ASP A 4 -19.15 -24.97 29.35
CA ASP A 4 -17.90 -25.00 28.60
C ASP A 4 -17.72 -23.68 27.88
N PHE A 5 -17.19 -22.66 28.62
CA PHE A 5 -16.79 -21.39 28.07
C PHE A 5 -15.56 -21.61 27.18
N ASP A 6 -15.62 -21.08 25.96
CA ASP A 6 -14.51 -21.21 25.02
C ASP A 6 -13.40 -20.20 25.29
N PHE A 7 -12.33 -20.66 25.92
CA PHE A 7 -11.15 -19.86 26.20
C PHE A 7 -10.16 -19.74 25.01
N SER A 8 -10.47 -20.29 23.85
CA SER A 8 -9.64 -20.10 22.66
C SER A 8 -9.88 -18.73 22.02
N VAL A 9 -11.01 -18.10 22.33
CA VAL A 9 -11.37 -16.75 21.82
C VAL A 9 -10.52 -15.68 22.51
N THR A 10 -9.89 -14.81 21.73
CA THR A 10 -9.23 -13.60 22.22
C THR A 10 -10.29 -12.61 22.72
N PRO A 11 -10.13 -11.95 23.87
CA PRO A 11 -8.95 -11.91 24.75
C PRO A 11 -8.87 -13.02 25.81
N PHE A 12 -9.86 -13.91 25.92
CA PHE A 12 -9.94 -14.92 26.99
C PHE A 12 -8.82 -15.96 26.90
N SER A 13 -8.18 -16.09 25.72
CA SER A 13 -6.99 -16.94 25.54
C SER A 13 -5.78 -16.47 26.38
N HIS A 14 -5.72 -15.20 26.75
CA HIS A 14 -4.66 -14.63 27.60
C HIS A 14 -4.83 -14.93 29.10
N LEU A 15 -5.96 -15.48 29.51
CA LEU A 15 -6.24 -15.77 30.91
C LEU A 15 -5.47 -17.00 31.39
N SER A 16 -4.91 -16.90 32.59
CA SER A 16 -4.32 -18.03 33.32
C SER A 16 -5.38 -19.06 33.73
N SER A 17 -4.96 -20.29 34.07
CA SER A 17 -5.88 -21.34 34.49
C SER A 17 -6.73 -20.94 35.71
N ALA A 18 -6.18 -20.15 36.64
CA ALA A 18 -6.91 -19.66 37.82
C ALA A 18 -7.98 -18.62 37.44
N GLU A 19 -7.67 -17.71 36.52
CA GLU A 19 -8.62 -16.71 36.00
C GLU A 19 -9.72 -17.36 35.16
N ARG A 20 -9.40 -18.36 34.33
CA ARG A 20 -10.37 -19.16 33.59
C ARG A 20 -11.37 -19.86 34.52
N GLY A 21 -10.89 -20.43 35.63
CA GLY A 21 -11.76 -21.05 36.63
C GLY A 21 -12.73 -20.05 37.27
N LYS A 22 -12.27 -18.84 37.60
CA LYS A 22 -13.14 -17.78 38.15
C LYS A 22 -14.18 -17.32 37.13
N LEU A 23 -13.77 -17.10 35.88
CA LEU A 23 -14.67 -16.66 34.82
C LEU A 23 -15.74 -17.71 34.54
N SER A 24 -15.38 -19.00 34.38
CA SER A 24 -16.34 -20.09 34.14
C SER A 24 -17.37 -20.21 35.24
N ALA A 25 -17.01 -19.89 36.48
CA ALA A 25 -17.96 -19.93 37.62
C ALA A 25 -18.94 -18.74 37.62
N ALA A 26 -18.55 -17.61 37.01
CA ALA A 26 -19.32 -16.36 37.05
C ALA A 26 -20.19 -16.13 35.80
N VAL A 27 -19.92 -16.82 34.70
CA VAL A 27 -20.60 -16.65 33.41
C VAL A 27 -21.99 -17.31 33.45
N ASP A 28 -23.00 -16.60 32.93
CA ASP A 28 -24.33 -17.14 32.61
C ASP A 28 -24.56 -17.19 31.10
N ILE A 29 -25.65 -17.92 30.69
CA ILE A 29 -26.05 -18.02 29.30
C ILE A 29 -27.48 -17.47 29.17
N ALA A 30 -27.67 -16.56 28.19
CA ALA A 30 -28.98 -16.01 27.87
C ALA A 30 -29.36 -16.36 26.42
N TYR A 31 -30.68 -16.53 26.21
CA TYR A 31 -31.27 -16.72 24.90
C TYR A 31 -32.21 -15.57 24.59
N PHE A 32 -32.11 -15.03 23.37
CA PHE A 32 -32.93 -13.94 22.86
C PHE A 32 -33.58 -14.36 21.53
N LYS A 33 -34.83 -13.98 21.36
CA LYS A 33 -35.59 -14.21 20.13
C LYS A 33 -35.35 -13.08 19.12
N THR A 34 -35.60 -13.34 17.87
CA THR A 34 -35.62 -12.33 16.82
C THR A 34 -36.52 -11.15 17.22
N ASN A 35 -36.04 -9.93 17.00
CA ASN A 35 -36.60 -8.63 17.40
C ASN A 35 -36.58 -8.34 18.92
N ASP A 36 -35.98 -9.19 19.75
CA ASP A 36 -35.69 -8.80 21.13
C ASP A 36 -34.63 -7.66 21.13
N THR A 37 -34.71 -6.82 22.15
CA THR A 37 -33.76 -5.70 22.33
C THR A 37 -32.98 -5.88 23.63
N PRO A 38 -31.92 -6.72 23.63
CA PRO A 38 -31.12 -6.99 24.84
C PRO A 38 -30.44 -5.77 25.44
N LEU A 39 -30.16 -4.77 24.63
CA LEU A 39 -29.60 -3.48 25.10
C LEU A 39 -30.50 -2.33 24.61
N LYS A 40 -30.85 -1.44 25.56
CA LYS A 40 -31.59 -0.21 25.24
C LYS A 40 -30.67 0.99 25.23
N PRO A 41 -30.92 2.00 24.39
CA PRO A 41 -30.10 3.20 24.34
C PRO A 41 -29.93 3.87 25.70
N GLY A 42 -28.71 4.16 26.07
CA GLY A 42 -28.41 4.89 27.32
C GLY A 42 -28.48 4.05 28.61
N GLN A 43 -28.67 2.75 28.51
CA GLN A 43 -28.68 1.84 29.66
C GLN A 43 -27.25 1.55 30.13
N ALA A 44 -27.02 1.55 31.45
CA ALA A 44 -25.77 1.06 32.02
C ALA A 44 -25.66 -0.46 31.80
N LEU A 45 -24.46 -0.92 31.44
CA LEU A 45 -24.21 -2.34 31.17
C LEU A 45 -23.74 -3.04 32.44
N ASP A 46 -24.50 -4.04 32.85
CA ASP A 46 -24.15 -4.91 33.99
C ASP A 46 -23.38 -6.16 33.54
N HIS A 47 -23.40 -6.48 32.26
CA HIS A 47 -22.77 -7.66 31.67
C HIS A 47 -22.16 -7.33 30.30
N LEU A 48 -20.99 -7.90 30.02
CA LEU A 48 -20.48 -8.06 28.67
C LEU A 48 -21.13 -9.27 28.02
N MET A 49 -21.55 -9.15 26.75
CA MET A 49 -22.15 -10.26 26.02
C MET A 49 -21.15 -10.82 25.01
N LEU A 50 -20.90 -12.13 25.04
CA LEU A 50 -20.15 -12.86 24.03
C LEU A 50 -21.14 -13.74 23.25
N VAL A 51 -21.27 -13.52 21.94
CA VAL A 51 -22.24 -14.23 21.11
C VAL A 51 -21.79 -15.67 20.87
N ILE A 52 -22.60 -16.64 21.30
CA ILE A 52 -22.41 -18.08 21.06
C ILE A 52 -22.97 -18.46 19.67
N LYS A 53 -24.16 -17.92 19.34
CA LYS A 53 -24.87 -18.18 18.09
C LYS A 53 -25.89 -17.06 17.85
N GLY A 54 -26.22 -16.78 16.58
CA GLY A 54 -27.18 -15.78 16.17
C GLY A 54 -26.54 -14.48 15.71
N LEU A 55 -27.39 -13.50 15.39
CA LEU A 55 -26.96 -12.18 14.89
C LEU A 55 -27.64 -11.06 15.68
N LEU A 56 -26.87 -10.10 16.15
CA LEU A 56 -27.34 -8.93 16.89
C LEU A 56 -26.86 -7.66 16.16
N ALA A 57 -27.79 -6.73 15.85
CA ALA A 57 -27.50 -5.46 15.22
C ALA A 57 -27.44 -4.34 16.25
N GLU A 58 -26.32 -3.65 16.33
CA GLU A 58 -26.14 -2.47 17.17
C GLU A 58 -26.48 -1.22 16.38
N LYS A 59 -27.34 -0.35 16.93
CA LYS A 59 -27.91 0.82 16.23
C LYS A 59 -27.76 2.09 17.06
N ASN A 60 -27.53 3.20 16.37
CA ASN A 60 -27.62 4.57 16.93
C ASN A 60 -28.88 5.24 16.37
N GLY A 61 -29.97 5.23 17.12
CA GLY A 61 -31.30 5.56 16.57
C GLY A 61 -31.71 4.52 15.53
N ASP A 62 -31.99 4.96 14.30
CA ASP A 62 -32.35 4.07 13.17
C ASP A 62 -31.13 3.63 12.35
N GLU A 63 -29.95 4.18 12.61
CA GLU A 63 -28.74 3.89 11.86
C GLU A 63 -28.02 2.66 12.40
N LEU A 64 -27.70 1.70 11.52
CA LEU A 64 -26.93 0.50 11.87
C LEU A 64 -25.46 0.88 12.04
N VAL A 65 -24.92 0.65 13.24
CA VAL A 65 -23.50 0.90 13.55
C VAL A 65 -22.66 -0.35 13.27
N THR A 66 -23.10 -1.51 13.78
CA THR A 66 -22.39 -2.78 13.58
C THR A 66 -23.31 -3.98 13.74
N VAL A 67 -22.85 -5.15 13.27
CA VAL A 67 -23.53 -6.43 13.44
C VAL A 67 -22.59 -7.38 14.17
N HIS A 68 -23.09 -7.97 15.25
CA HIS A 68 -22.36 -8.93 16.08
C HIS A 68 -22.85 -10.35 15.78
N GLY A 69 -21.92 -11.21 15.37
CA GLY A 69 -22.14 -12.62 15.14
C GLY A 69 -21.42 -13.51 16.15
N GLN A 70 -21.39 -14.80 15.88
CA GLN A 70 -20.75 -15.78 16.77
C GLN A 70 -19.29 -15.41 17.09
N GLY A 71 -18.96 -15.34 18.37
CA GLY A 71 -17.64 -15.02 18.90
C GLY A 71 -17.40 -13.52 19.11
N ASP A 72 -18.33 -12.64 18.72
CA ASP A 72 -18.20 -11.22 18.91
C ASP A 72 -18.60 -10.80 20.34
N LEU A 73 -17.92 -9.73 20.81
CA LEU A 73 -18.13 -9.13 22.12
C LEU A 73 -18.99 -7.86 21.96
N LEU A 74 -20.15 -7.88 22.59
CA LEU A 74 -21.07 -6.74 22.58
C LEU A 74 -21.00 -5.99 23.90
N GLY A 75 -20.90 -4.66 23.82
CA GLY A 75 -20.90 -3.78 24.97
C GLY A 75 -19.54 -3.59 25.66
N ALA A 76 -18.46 -4.10 25.08
CA ALA A 76 -17.12 -4.02 25.70
C ALA A 76 -16.67 -2.58 25.94
N SER A 77 -16.78 -1.71 24.93
CA SER A 77 -16.39 -0.28 25.00
C SER A 77 -17.24 0.47 26.04
N ALA A 78 -18.55 0.27 26.01
CA ALA A 78 -19.46 0.93 26.95
C ALA A 78 -19.24 0.49 28.40
N LEU A 79 -18.91 -0.80 28.61
CA LEU A 79 -18.69 -1.38 29.94
C LEU A 79 -17.37 -0.87 30.56
N ILE A 80 -16.30 -0.75 29.78
CA ILE A 80 -14.97 -0.39 30.27
C ILE A 80 -14.82 1.13 30.41
N ASN A 81 -15.32 1.89 29.42
CA ASN A 81 -15.21 3.36 29.39
C ASN A 81 -16.35 4.07 30.15
N ASP A 82 -17.25 3.32 30.77
CA ASP A 82 -18.45 3.85 31.46
C ASP A 82 -19.32 4.75 30.56
N THR A 83 -19.37 4.42 29.26
CA THR A 83 -20.17 5.14 28.27
C THR A 83 -21.57 4.55 28.15
N LYS A 84 -22.47 5.31 27.53
CA LYS A 84 -23.85 4.83 27.33
C LYS A 84 -23.87 3.81 26.20
N SER A 85 -24.64 2.71 26.41
CA SER A 85 -24.86 1.70 25.37
C SER A 85 -25.66 2.25 24.19
N LEU A 86 -25.35 1.78 23.01
CA LEU A 86 -26.22 1.87 21.82
C LEU A 86 -27.40 0.89 21.98
N SER A 87 -28.43 1.00 21.15
CA SER A 87 -29.48 -0.02 21.10
C SER A 87 -28.96 -1.27 20.39
N CYS A 88 -29.36 -2.45 20.88
CA CYS A 88 -29.04 -3.69 20.20
C CYS A 88 -30.33 -4.48 19.95
N GLU A 89 -30.53 -4.88 18.69
CA GLU A 89 -31.71 -5.66 18.25
C GLU A 89 -31.26 -7.01 17.69
N VAL A 90 -31.93 -8.07 18.08
CA VAL A 90 -31.66 -9.43 17.62
C VAL A 90 -32.23 -9.64 16.23
N GLN A 91 -31.36 -9.86 15.24
CA GLN A 91 -31.77 -10.14 13.85
C GLN A 91 -32.07 -11.64 13.62
N GLU A 92 -31.28 -12.51 14.23
CA GLU A 92 -31.48 -13.96 14.26
C GLU A 92 -31.42 -14.44 15.71
N GLU A 93 -32.24 -15.44 16.07
CA GLU A 93 -32.26 -16.00 17.42
C GLU A 93 -30.86 -16.19 17.99
N ALA A 94 -30.58 -15.55 19.13
CA ALA A 94 -29.24 -15.46 19.67
C ALA A 94 -29.09 -16.16 21.01
N LEU A 95 -27.97 -16.88 21.15
CA LEU A 95 -27.48 -17.44 22.40
C LEU A 95 -26.18 -16.72 22.76
N VAL A 96 -26.08 -16.18 23.98
CA VAL A 96 -24.93 -15.37 24.40
C VAL A 96 -24.44 -15.78 25.78
N TYR A 97 -23.13 -15.70 26.03
CA TYR A 97 -22.61 -15.68 27.40
C TYR A 97 -22.78 -14.27 27.98
N LEU A 98 -23.25 -14.21 29.22
CA LEU A 98 -23.31 -12.99 30.03
C LEU A 98 -22.16 -13.01 31.04
N ILE A 99 -21.23 -12.10 30.87
CA ILE A 99 -20.05 -11.96 31.75
C ILE A 99 -20.27 -10.75 32.65
N PRO A 100 -20.36 -10.92 33.99
CA PRO A 100 -20.61 -9.80 34.89
C PRO A 100 -19.55 -8.70 34.78
N ARG A 101 -20.01 -7.42 34.78
CA ARG A 101 -19.14 -6.23 34.71
C ARG A 101 -18.00 -6.28 35.71
N GLN A 102 -18.30 -6.63 36.98
CA GLN A 102 -17.29 -6.66 38.03
C GLN A 102 -16.20 -7.69 37.74
N MET A 103 -16.56 -8.87 37.21
CA MET A 103 -15.61 -9.91 36.81
C MET A 103 -14.69 -9.41 35.70
N MET A 104 -15.24 -8.71 34.69
CA MET A 104 -14.45 -8.12 33.61
C MET A 104 -13.46 -7.09 34.12
N LEU A 105 -13.89 -6.17 34.99
CA LEU A 105 -13.02 -5.15 35.57
C LEU A 105 -11.91 -5.77 36.45
N ASP A 106 -12.22 -6.82 37.18
CA ASP A 106 -11.24 -7.53 38.01
C ASP A 106 -10.20 -8.26 37.17
N LEU A 107 -10.62 -8.88 36.04
CA LEU A 107 -9.72 -9.50 35.06
C LEU A 107 -8.81 -8.45 34.39
N CYS A 108 -9.34 -7.30 33.99
CA CYS A 108 -8.52 -6.20 33.45
C CYS A 108 -7.47 -5.73 34.46
N ARG A 109 -7.83 -5.58 35.74
CA ARG A 109 -6.87 -5.16 36.79
C ARG A 109 -5.80 -6.20 37.10
N SER A 110 -6.13 -7.49 37.00
CA SER A 110 -5.20 -8.58 37.35
C SER A 110 -4.32 -9.04 36.17
N ASN A 111 -4.70 -8.75 34.92
CA ASN A 111 -4.04 -9.26 33.72
C ASN A 111 -3.90 -8.16 32.67
N SER A 112 -2.69 -7.62 32.57
CA SER A 112 -2.38 -6.51 31.65
C SER A 112 -2.55 -6.86 30.17
N ALA A 113 -2.34 -8.11 29.75
CA ALA A 113 -2.55 -8.54 28.38
C ALA A 113 -4.05 -8.61 28.03
N PHE A 114 -4.88 -8.99 29.01
CA PHE A 114 -6.33 -8.98 28.90
C PHE A 114 -6.87 -7.55 28.86
N GLU A 115 -6.36 -6.65 29.73
CA GLU A 115 -6.72 -5.23 29.74
C GLU A 115 -6.36 -4.54 28.42
N ALA A 116 -5.14 -4.78 27.90
CA ALA A 116 -4.64 -4.17 26.66
C ALA A 116 -5.54 -4.47 25.44
N PHE A 117 -6.21 -5.61 25.41
CA PHE A 117 -7.16 -5.93 24.34
C PHE A 117 -8.31 -4.93 24.27
N PHE A 118 -8.81 -4.46 25.40
CA PHE A 118 -9.97 -3.57 25.46
C PHE A 118 -9.60 -2.08 25.46
N THR A 119 -8.40 -1.75 25.94
CA THR A 119 -7.95 -0.35 26.07
C THR A 119 -7.14 0.13 24.88
N SER A 120 -6.52 -0.79 24.12
CA SER A 120 -5.80 -0.46 22.88
C SER A 120 -6.58 -0.90 21.66
N SER A 121 -6.77 0.03 20.71
CA SER A 121 -7.30 -0.30 19.39
C SER A 121 -6.35 -1.24 18.63
N LEU A 122 -6.86 -1.94 17.62
CA LEU A 122 -6.02 -2.74 16.72
C LEU A 122 -4.88 -1.87 16.14
N SER A 123 -5.20 -0.62 15.80
CA SER A 123 -4.22 0.35 15.31
C SER A 123 -3.09 0.63 16.30
N GLU A 124 -3.39 0.81 17.60
CA GLU A 124 -2.35 1.05 18.62
C GLU A 124 -1.45 -0.17 18.84
N ARG A 125 -2.04 -1.37 18.85
CA ARG A 125 -1.29 -2.63 18.98
C ARG A 125 -0.32 -2.85 17.82
N LEU A 126 -0.76 -2.60 16.59
CA LEU A 126 0.06 -2.72 15.39
C LEU A 126 1.10 -1.59 15.27
N ALA A 127 0.75 -0.34 15.68
CA ALA A 127 1.67 0.80 15.68
C ALA A 127 2.82 0.62 16.69
N ALA A 128 2.58 0.03 17.86
CA ALA A 128 3.61 -0.27 18.84
C ALA A 128 4.68 -1.23 18.28
N ARG A 129 4.26 -2.17 17.42
CA ARG A 129 5.16 -3.09 16.72
C ARG A 129 5.99 -2.37 15.66
N ALA A 130 5.36 -1.54 14.81
CA ALA A 130 6.06 -0.80 13.75
C ALA A 130 7.20 0.08 14.32
N ASN A 131 7.01 0.65 15.51
CA ASN A 131 8.04 1.43 16.19
C ASN A 131 9.22 0.57 16.68
N ALA A 132 8.98 -0.69 17.09
CA ALA A 132 10.05 -1.61 17.50
C ALA A 132 10.86 -2.14 16.28
N GLU A 133 10.24 -2.27 15.12
CA GLU A 133 10.89 -2.68 13.87
C GLU A 133 11.70 -1.54 13.22
N SER A 134 11.25 -0.30 13.34
CA SER A 134 11.94 0.90 12.83
C SER A 134 13.32 1.12 13.48
N ALA A 135 13.50 0.67 14.73
CA ALA A 135 14.80 0.73 15.41
C ALA A 135 15.86 -0.21 14.79
N ARG A 136 15.45 -1.25 14.06
CA ARG A 136 16.35 -2.19 13.38
C ARG A 136 16.95 -1.61 12.09
N GLY A 137 16.22 -0.74 11.40
CA GLY A 137 16.69 -0.09 10.17
C GLY A 137 17.90 0.82 10.40
N MET A 138 17.95 1.51 11.53
CA MET A 138 19.10 2.37 11.88
C MET A 138 20.38 1.56 12.17
N ALA A 139 20.25 0.35 12.68
CA ALA A 139 21.40 -0.53 12.90
C ALA A 139 22.04 -0.99 11.57
N SER A 140 21.26 -1.21 10.53
CA SER A 140 21.75 -1.55 9.19
C SER A 140 22.58 -0.43 8.57
N PHE A 141 22.14 0.83 8.68
CA PHE A 141 22.88 1.98 8.18
C PHE A 141 24.25 2.17 8.88
N MET A 142 24.33 1.91 10.18
CA MET A 142 25.56 2.08 10.95
C MET A 142 26.68 1.11 10.56
N VAL A 143 26.35 -0.03 9.95
CA VAL A 143 27.32 -1.05 9.52
C VAL A 143 27.53 -1.06 7.99
N ALA A 144 26.76 -0.28 7.25
CA ALA A 144 26.85 -0.21 5.79
C ALA A 144 28.10 0.54 5.34
N LYS A 145 28.72 0.09 4.26
CA LYS A 145 29.92 0.69 3.66
C LYS A 145 29.57 1.70 2.56
N VAL A 146 30.44 2.68 2.35
CA VAL A 146 30.32 3.72 1.30
C VAL A 146 30.17 3.10 -0.09
N GLY A 147 30.92 2.04 -0.39
CA GLY A 147 30.84 1.32 -1.67
C GLY A 147 29.52 0.59 -1.91
N GLN A 148 28.67 0.45 -0.90
CA GLN A 148 27.31 -0.12 -1.02
C GLN A 148 26.26 0.95 -1.34
N ALA A 149 26.60 2.25 -1.20
CA ALA A 149 25.72 3.34 -1.62
C ALA A 149 25.87 3.60 -3.12
N TYR A 150 24.91 4.35 -3.66
CA TYR A 150 25.05 4.83 -5.02
C TYR A 150 26.16 5.87 -5.10
N LEU A 151 27.06 5.67 -6.04
CA LEU A 151 28.14 6.61 -6.35
C LEU A 151 27.89 7.19 -7.73
N HIS A 152 27.77 8.51 -7.81
CA HIS A 152 27.71 9.19 -9.11
C HIS A 152 29.00 8.96 -9.88
N PRO A 153 28.95 8.65 -11.21
CA PRO A 153 30.14 8.49 -12.03
C PRO A 153 31.05 9.73 -11.94
N PRO A 154 32.37 9.56 -11.78
CA PRO A 154 33.28 10.68 -11.69
C PRO A 154 33.45 11.35 -13.06
N LEU A 155 32.97 12.58 -13.20
CA LEU A 155 33.12 13.37 -14.43
C LEU A 155 34.30 14.33 -14.31
N PHE A 156 35.39 13.98 -14.97
CA PHE A 156 36.63 14.79 -14.97
C PHE A 156 36.62 15.80 -16.10
N VAL A 157 37.09 17.03 -15.79
CA VAL A 157 37.36 18.07 -16.76
C VAL A 157 38.77 18.67 -16.49
N PRO A 158 39.50 19.08 -17.52
CA PRO A 158 40.75 19.78 -17.31
C PRO A 158 40.52 21.18 -16.71
N GLY A 159 41.43 21.66 -15.90
CA GLY A 159 41.35 23.00 -15.29
C GLY A 159 41.18 24.15 -16.27
N SER A 160 41.64 23.98 -17.52
CA SER A 160 41.45 24.92 -18.63
C SER A 160 40.03 24.95 -19.22
N CYS A 161 39.16 24.02 -18.87
CA CYS A 161 37.74 24.02 -19.27
C CYS A 161 37.08 25.33 -18.83
N THR A 162 36.19 25.90 -19.65
CA THR A 162 35.49 27.13 -19.28
C THR A 162 34.28 26.88 -18.37
N LEU A 163 33.86 27.87 -17.59
CA LEU A 163 32.62 27.79 -16.80
C LEU A 163 31.42 27.47 -17.69
N ARG A 164 31.37 27.99 -18.93
CA ARG A 164 30.31 27.71 -19.90
C ARG A 164 30.29 26.24 -20.28
N ASP A 165 31.42 25.68 -20.69
CA ASP A 165 31.51 24.29 -21.15
C ASP A 165 31.24 23.32 -20.01
N ALA A 166 31.71 23.64 -18.80
CA ALA A 166 31.42 22.88 -17.59
C ALA A 166 29.92 22.89 -17.27
N ALA A 167 29.24 24.04 -17.39
CA ALA A 167 27.78 24.11 -17.17
C ALA A 167 27.01 23.31 -18.22
N VAL A 168 27.41 23.36 -19.49
CA VAL A 168 26.82 22.55 -20.57
C VAL A 168 27.00 21.05 -20.30
N LEU A 169 28.22 20.65 -19.88
CA LEU A 169 28.49 19.24 -19.54
C LEU A 169 27.64 18.77 -18.36
N MET A 170 27.58 19.56 -17.27
CA MET A 170 26.73 19.22 -16.12
C MET A 170 25.26 19.07 -16.51
N LYS A 171 24.75 19.96 -17.37
CA LYS A 171 23.35 19.85 -17.86
C LYS A 171 23.14 18.60 -18.71
N LYS A 172 24.08 18.31 -19.63
CA LYS A 172 24.03 17.16 -20.55
C LYS A 172 24.03 15.84 -19.76
N GLU A 173 24.98 15.70 -18.84
CA GLU A 173 25.19 14.49 -18.03
C GLU A 173 24.28 14.44 -16.77
N LYS A 174 23.42 15.44 -16.59
CA LYS A 174 22.56 15.59 -15.39
C LYS A 174 23.37 15.51 -14.08
N ALA A 175 24.60 16.03 -14.10
CA ALA A 175 25.53 16.00 -12.97
C ALA A 175 25.40 17.26 -12.12
N THR A 176 25.57 17.13 -10.81
CA THR A 176 25.50 18.23 -9.85
C THR A 176 26.87 18.80 -9.53
N SER A 177 27.94 18.08 -9.93
CA SER A 177 29.34 18.48 -9.75
C SER A 177 30.25 17.83 -10.79
N LEU A 178 31.42 18.45 -10.99
CA LEU A 178 32.51 17.95 -11.81
C LEU A 178 33.80 17.85 -10.98
N LEU A 179 34.69 16.95 -11.36
CA LEU A 179 36.04 16.82 -10.83
C LEU A 179 37.00 17.59 -11.76
N VAL A 180 37.64 18.58 -11.23
CA VAL A 180 38.55 19.46 -12.01
C VAL A 180 40.00 19.06 -11.78
N THR A 181 40.68 18.64 -12.84
CA THR A 181 42.11 18.33 -12.77
C THR A 181 42.94 19.60 -13.07
N ALA A 182 43.60 20.11 -12.06
CA ALA A 182 44.48 21.26 -12.19
C ALA A 182 45.75 20.92 -12.99
N ALA A 183 46.48 21.97 -13.47
CA ALA A 183 47.72 21.81 -14.23
C ALA A 183 48.81 21.08 -13.43
N ASP A 184 48.79 21.15 -12.10
CA ASP A 184 49.73 20.47 -11.19
C ASP A 184 49.27 19.04 -10.80
N GLY A 185 48.20 18.56 -11.39
CA GLY A 185 47.64 17.20 -11.14
C GLY A 185 46.71 17.09 -9.93
N ARG A 186 46.52 18.16 -9.15
CA ARG A 186 45.51 18.13 -8.05
C ARG A 186 44.10 18.03 -8.61
N VAL A 187 43.26 17.31 -7.91
CA VAL A 187 41.82 17.20 -8.25
C VAL A 187 41.02 18.07 -7.28
N GLY A 188 40.18 18.94 -7.84
CA GLY A 188 39.21 19.75 -7.12
C GLY A 188 37.80 19.38 -7.50
N VAL A 189 36.82 19.86 -6.72
CA VAL A 189 35.38 19.71 -7.00
C VAL A 189 34.81 21.07 -7.43
N LEU A 190 34.06 21.08 -8.52
CA LEU A 190 33.28 22.23 -8.99
C LEU A 190 31.79 21.86 -8.96
N SER A 191 31.00 22.54 -8.15
CA SER A 191 29.57 22.32 -8.03
C SER A 191 28.75 23.42 -8.71
N GLY A 192 27.42 23.18 -8.88
CA GLY A 192 26.51 24.21 -9.37
C GLY A 192 26.42 25.45 -8.46
N SER A 193 26.68 25.30 -7.14
CA SER A 193 26.80 26.43 -6.22
C SER A 193 28.05 27.28 -6.51
N ASP A 194 29.21 26.64 -6.77
CA ASP A 194 30.42 27.34 -7.11
C ASP A 194 30.27 28.13 -8.43
N MET A 195 29.60 27.51 -9.42
CA MET A 195 29.29 28.20 -10.68
C MET A 195 28.41 29.42 -10.47
N ARG A 196 27.35 29.30 -9.66
CA ARG A 196 26.49 30.44 -9.33
C ARG A 196 27.29 31.54 -8.62
N ASP A 197 28.11 31.17 -7.64
CA ASP A 197 28.83 32.10 -6.81
C ASP A 197 29.91 32.84 -7.65
N HIS A 198 30.61 32.14 -8.54
CA HIS A 198 31.61 32.74 -9.40
C HIS A 198 31.01 33.51 -10.59
N ALA A 199 30.07 32.92 -11.34
CA ALA A 199 29.52 33.55 -12.54
C ALA A 199 28.48 34.64 -12.24
N ILE A 200 27.57 34.39 -11.26
CA ILE A 200 26.45 35.29 -10.99
C ILE A 200 26.80 36.28 -9.88
N ILE A 201 27.31 35.83 -8.73
CA ILE A 201 27.55 36.72 -7.58
C ILE A 201 28.82 37.54 -7.77
N GLN A 202 29.92 36.88 -8.23
CA GLN A 202 31.21 37.58 -8.46
C GLN A 202 31.32 38.19 -9.86
N GLY A 203 30.40 37.88 -10.79
CA GLY A 203 30.42 38.43 -12.16
C GLY A 203 31.59 37.97 -13.02
N LYS A 204 32.19 36.80 -12.74
CA LYS A 204 33.27 36.27 -13.58
C LYS A 204 32.76 35.94 -14.99
N PRO A 205 33.55 36.24 -16.06
CA PRO A 205 33.19 35.83 -17.41
C PRO A 205 32.97 34.33 -17.54
N LEU A 206 32.07 33.91 -18.41
CA LEU A 206 31.76 32.48 -18.63
C LEU A 206 32.92 31.72 -19.29
N GLU A 207 33.88 32.44 -19.87
CA GLU A 207 35.13 31.96 -20.46
C GLU A 207 36.23 31.72 -19.41
N THR A 208 35.96 32.03 -18.13
CA THR A 208 36.93 31.81 -17.03
C THR A 208 37.21 30.31 -16.89
N PRO A 209 38.53 29.93 -16.81
CA PRO A 209 38.94 28.55 -16.55
C PRO A 209 38.43 28.05 -15.20
N VAL A 210 37.85 26.83 -15.17
CA VAL A 210 37.27 26.24 -13.97
C VAL A 210 38.30 25.96 -12.86
N GLU A 211 39.59 25.88 -13.18
CA GLU A 211 40.65 25.73 -12.21
C GLU A 211 40.65 26.84 -11.14
N SER A 212 40.29 28.07 -11.54
CA SER A 212 40.16 29.21 -10.62
C SER A 212 38.82 29.27 -9.84
N CYS A 213 37.95 28.33 -10.07
CA CYS A 213 36.58 28.27 -9.50
C CYS A 213 36.32 26.98 -8.69
N ALA A 214 37.12 25.95 -8.91
CA ALA A 214 37.01 24.68 -8.20
C ALA A 214 37.62 24.77 -6.79
N THR A 215 37.04 24.00 -5.88
CA THR A 215 37.56 23.82 -4.53
C THR A 215 38.57 22.67 -4.50
N TYR A 216 39.80 22.94 -4.12
CA TYR A 216 40.89 21.96 -3.97
C TYR A 216 41.08 21.58 -2.50
N GLY A 217 41.82 20.48 -2.25
CA GLY A 217 41.99 19.94 -0.90
C GLY A 217 40.67 19.32 -0.39
N THR A 218 39.93 18.75 -1.32
CA THR A 218 38.64 18.14 -1.04
C THR A 218 38.75 16.98 -0.08
N ILE A 219 37.81 16.90 0.85
CA ILE A 219 37.66 15.76 1.76
C ILE A 219 37.17 14.59 0.92
N THR A 220 37.84 13.46 1.05
CA THR A 220 37.53 12.20 0.37
C THR A 220 37.15 11.12 1.40
N VAL A 221 36.55 10.06 0.97
CA VAL A 221 36.22 8.90 1.78
C VAL A 221 36.56 7.60 1.03
N ASP A 222 37.06 6.60 1.73
CA ASP A 222 37.32 5.28 1.13
C ASP A 222 36.02 4.50 0.94
N GLN A 223 35.94 3.68 -0.12
CA GLN A 223 34.75 2.87 -0.39
C GLN A 223 34.44 1.86 0.74
N ASP A 224 35.45 1.43 1.47
CA ASP A 224 35.33 0.47 2.57
C ASP A 224 35.02 1.14 3.92
N GLU A 225 34.96 2.47 3.98
CA GLU A 225 34.54 3.22 5.15
C GLU A 225 33.03 3.09 5.38
N PHE A 226 32.58 3.28 6.64
CA PHE A 226 31.15 3.24 6.96
C PHE A 226 30.40 4.48 6.46
N LEU A 227 29.18 4.26 5.94
CA LEU A 227 28.30 5.35 5.49
C LEU A 227 28.02 6.38 6.59
N PHE A 228 27.90 5.92 7.83
CA PHE A 228 27.74 6.79 8.99
C PHE A 228 28.92 7.79 9.12
N ASN A 229 30.15 7.33 8.90
CA ASN A 229 31.32 8.20 8.94
C ASN A 229 31.32 9.20 7.80
N ALA A 230 30.89 8.82 6.60
CA ALA A 230 30.68 9.76 5.49
C ALA A 230 29.66 10.85 5.84
N GLN A 231 28.56 10.50 6.50
CA GLN A 231 27.57 11.45 7.01
C GLN A 231 28.18 12.42 8.03
N VAL A 232 28.97 11.92 8.97
CA VAL A 232 29.66 12.74 9.97
C VAL A 232 30.62 13.71 9.29
N LEU A 233 31.39 13.28 8.25
CA LEU A 233 32.25 14.16 7.47
C LEU A 233 31.47 15.26 6.77
N MET A 234 30.38 14.89 6.06
CA MET A 234 29.52 15.86 5.38
C MET A 234 28.95 16.91 6.35
N THR A 235 28.50 16.49 7.52
CA THR A 235 27.96 17.37 8.55
C THR A 235 29.03 18.26 9.16
N ARG A 236 30.17 17.68 9.53
CA ARG A 236 31.28 18.39 10.21
C ARG A 236 31.85 19.51 9.34
N TYR A 237 32.01 19.25 8.04
CA TYR A 237 32.63 20.19 7.10
C TYR A 237 31.60 20.98 6.29
N ASN A 238 30.29 20.78 6.57
CA ASN A 238 29.18 21.41 5.84
C ASN A 238 29.27 21.22 4.32
N ILE A 239 29.66 20.01 3.90
CA ILE A 239 29.77 19.63 2.50
C ILE A 239 28.69 18.62 2.13
N ARG A 240 28.26 18.64 0.87
CA ARG A 240 27.18 17.77 0.38
C ARG A 240 27.66 16.71 -0.60
N ARG A 241 28.97 16.63 -0.84
CA ARG A 241 29.61 15.72 -1.80
C ARG A 241 30.94 15.27 -1.27
N LEU A 242 31.22 13.99 -1.43
CA LEU A 242 32.48 13.35 -1.07
C LEU A 242 32.98 12.55 -2.27
N PRO A 243 34.13 12.88 -2.89
CA PRO A 243 34.77 11.94 -3.79
C PRO A 243 35.14 10.67 -3.05
N VAL A 244 34.83 9.52 -3.64
CA VAL A 244 35.05 8.19 -3.07
C VAL A 244 36.27 7.56 -3.70
N LEU A 245 37.16 7.06 -2.86
CA LEU A 245 38.41 6.42 -3.26
C LEU A 245 38.30 4.91 -3.20
N GLN A 246 38.96 4.26 -4.17
CA GLN A 246 39.35 2.87 -4.14
C GLN A 246 40.80 2.75 -4.59
N ASP A 247 41.64 2.18 -3.77
CA ASP A 247 43.09 2.05 -4.04
C ASP A 247 43.76 3.40 -4.45
N GLY A 248 43.33 4.50 -3.83
CA GLY A 248 43.82 5.85 -4.09
C GLY A 248 43.25 6.55 -5.33
N ASN A 249 42.38 5.89 -6.10
CA ASN A 249 41.76 6.46 -7.29
C ASN A 249 40.30 6.86 -6.98
N ILE A 250 39.82 7.99 -7.55
CA ILE A 250 38.44 8.42 -7.41
C ILE A 250 37.55 7.53 -8.31
N ILE A 251 36.69 6.73 -7.70
CA ILE A 251 35.74 5.81 -8.39
C ILE A 251 34.34 6.42 -8.55
N GLY A 252 34.03 7.48 -7.79
CA GLY A 252 32.73 8.11 -7.84
C GLY A 252 32.61 9.29 -6.88
N VAL A 253 31.44 9.89 -6.83
CA VAL A 253 31.11 10.96 -5.89
C VAL A 253 29.85 10.54 -5.12
N LEU A 254 29.96 10.47 -3.81
CA LEU A 254 28.82 10.26 -2.89
C LEU A 254 28.19 11.61 -2.57
N GLU A 255 26.88 11.75 -2.80
CA GLU A 255 26.14 12.96 -2.44
C GLU A 255 25.32 12.75 -1.17
N LEU A 256 25.03 13.83 -0.44
CA LEU A 256 24.21 13.78 0.78
C LEU A 256 22.82 13.20 0.50
N ILE A 257 22.26 13.42 -0.70
CA ILE A 257 20.96 12.87 -1.09
C ILE A 257 21.01 11.35 -1.24
N ASP A 258 22.15 10.78 -1.68
CA ASP A 258 22.32 9.33 -1.81
C ASP A 258 22.45 8.67 -0.44
N LEU A 259 23.10 9.36 0.50
CA LEU A 259 23.16 8.97 1.90
C LEU A 259 21.75 8.91 2.52
N LEU A 260 20.95 9.96 2.32
CA LEU A 260 19.55 9.98 2.71
C LEU A 260 18.74 8.92 1.98
N GLY A 261 19.02 8.70 0.69
CA GLY A 261 18.46 7.65 -0.13
C GLY A 261 18.80 6.26 0.40
N TYR A 262 20.03 6.03 0.86
CA TYR A 262 20.41 4.76 1.50
C TYR A 262 19.71 4.56 2.84
N MET A 263 19.61 5.60 3.66
CA MET A 263 18.83 5.59 4.90
C MET A 263 17.33 5.37 4.65
N SER A 264 16.82 5.93 3.55
CA SER A 264 15.42 5.80 3.08
C SER A 264 15.24 4.62 2.12
N SER A 265 16.21 3.69 2.09
CA SER A 265 16.15 2.44 1.34
C SER A 265 16.21 2.57 -0.20
N HIS A 266 17.28 3.13 -0.77
CA HIS A 266 17.64 3.02 -2.19
C HIS A 266 16.62 3.52 -3.25
N SER A 267 15.46 4.04 -2.84
CA SER A 267 14.39 4.43 -3.77
C SER A 267 14.80 5.52 -4.76
N HIS A 268 15.63 6.47 -4.31
CA HIS A 268 16.13 7.55 -5.16
C HIS A 268 17.01 7.02 -6.31
N LEU A 269 17.79 5.97 -6.06
CA LEU A 269 18.66 5.34 -7.07
C LEU A 269 17.84 4.79 -8.24
N VAL A 270 16.78 4.03 -7.97
CA VAL A 270 15.92 3.46 -9.02
C VAL A 270 15.30 4.59 -9.85
N ALA A 271 14.80 5.65 -9.20
CA ALA A 271 14.24 6.80 -9.89
C ALA A 271 15.23 7.47 -10.84
N VAL A 272 16.49 7.66 -10.42
CA VAL A 272 17.56 8.23 -11.24
C VAL A 272 17.92 7.31 -12.40
N GLN A 273 18.00 6.00 -12.18
CA GLN A 273 18.27 5.03 -13.26
C GLN A 273 17.17 5.07 -14.33
N VAL A 274 15.91 5.13 -13.93
CA VAL A 274 14.77 5.28 -14.85
C VAL A 274 14.87 6.58 -15.66
N ASP A 275 15.17 7.72 -15.02
CA ASP A 275 15.31 9.01 -15.71
C ASP A 275 16.43 9.01 -16.75
N ARG A 276 17.54 8.34 -16.46
CA ARG A 276 18.71 8.27 -17.33
C ARG A 276 18.61 7.24 -18.44
N ALA A 277 17.72 6.24 -18.29
CA ALA A 277 17.55 5.18 -19.29
C ALA A 277 17.24 5.76 -20.67
N GLN A 278 18.02 5.35 -21.67
CA GLN A 278 17.88 5.73 -23.09
C GLN A 278 17.47 4.56 -23.97
N THR A 279 17.61 3.34 -23.45
CA THR A 279 17.28 2.09 -24.12
C THR A 279 16.34 1.24 -23.28
N LEU A 280 15.62 0.31 -23.91
CA LEU A 280 14.75 -0.64 -23.22
C LEU A 280 15.54 -1.53 -22.25
N ASP A 281 16.79 -1.90 -22.60
CA ASP A 281 17.65 -2.70 -21.70
C ASP A 281 18.05 -1.94 -20.44
N GLU A 282 18.41 -0.66 -20.55
CA GLU A 282 18.69 0.17 -19.38
C GLU A 282 17.46 0.34 -18.50
N LEU A 283 16.28 0.51 -19.11
CA LEU A 283 15.02 0.62 -18.35
C LEU A 283 14.65 -0.71 -17.67
N ARG A 284 14.96 -1.86 -18.32
CA ARG A 284 14.80 -3.19 -17.74
C ARG A 284 15.67 -3.36 -16.49
N VAL A 285 16.95 -2.99 -16.58
CA VAL A 285 17.89 -3.03 -15.44
C VAL A 285 17.40 -2.17 -14.28
N ALA A 286 16.93 -0.93 -14.57
CA ALA A 286 16.34 -0.07 -13.56
C ALA A 286 15.10 -0.70 -12.90
N SER A 287 14.27 -1.40 -13.68
CA SER A 287 13.11 -2.13 -13.17
C SER A 287 13.52 -3.30 -12.26
N GLU A 288 14.57 -4.04 -12.59
CA GLU A 288 15.06 -5.16 -11.77
C GLU A 288 15.49 -4.71 -10.37
N ALA A 289 15.96 -3.47 -10.21
CA ALA A 289 16.37 -2.92 -8.93
C ALA A 289 15.20 -2.72 -7.92
N LEU A 290 13.94 -2.78 -8.36
CA LEU A 290 12.77 -2.71 -7.47
C LEU A 290 12.70 -3.88 -6.47
N GLY A 291 13.12 -5.08 -6.85
CA GLY A 291 13.08 -6.26 -5.98
C GLY A 291 13.97 -6.12 -4.74
N PRO A 292 15.29 -5.87 -4.91
CA PRO A 292 16.19 -5.59 -3.79
C PRO A 292 15.77 -4.38 -2.94
N LEU A 293 15.27 -3.30 -3.57
CA LEU A 293 14.73 -2.14 -2.86
C LEU A 293 13.60 -2.55 -1.91
N LEU A 294 12.64 -3.33 -2.39
CA LEU A 294 11.49 -3.77 -1.64
C LEU A 294 11.89 -4.66 -0.45
N GLN A 295 12.86 -5.57 -0.66
CA GLN A 295 13.43 -6.38 0.42
C GLN A 295 14.10 -5.52 1.50
N GLY A 296 14.88 -4.53 1.09
CA GLY A 296 15.55 -3.58 1.99
C GLY A 296 14.57 -2.77 2.82
N LEU A 297 13.52 -2.21 2.19
CA LEU A 297 12.47 -1.44 2.86
C LEU A 297 11.72 -2.28 3.90
N HIS A 298 11.27 -3.45 3.50
CA HIS A 298 10.57 -4.37 4.41
C HIS A 298 11.47 -4.82 5.56
N GLY A 299 12.74 -5.21 5.26
CA GLY A 299 13.71 -5.61 6.28
C GLY A 299 14.09 -4.49 7.25
N SER A 300 13.93 -3.23 6.85
CA SER A 300 14.13 -2.04 7.70
C SER A 300 12.89 -1.62 8.50
N GLY A 301 11.78 -2.36 8.42
CA GLY A 301 10.56 -2.08 9.16
C GLY A 301 9.77 -0.87 8.64
N VAL A 302 9.95 -0.49 7.38
CA VAL A 302 9.14 0.58 6.76
C VAL A 302 7.69 0.10 6.61
N LYS A 303 6.73 0.92 7.04
CA LYS A 303 5.30 0.58 6.96
C LYS A 303 4.88 0.24 5.54
N ILE A 304 4.07 -0.81 5.39
CA ILE A 304 3.65 -1.35 4.10
C ILE A 304 2.94 -0.32 3.20
N ARG A 305 2.20 0.65 3.78
CA ARG A 305 1.56 1.74 3.03
C ARG A 305 2.60 2.56 2.27
N PHE A 306 3.70 2.97 2.93
CA PHE A 306 4.77 3.74 2.28
C PHE A 306 5.55 2.90 1.27
N ILE A 307 5.75 1.60 1.54
CA ILE A 307 6.36 0.67 0.57
C ILE A 307 5.48 0.63 -0.69
N ALA A 308 4.18 0.45 -0.55
CA ALA A 308 3.25 0.36 -1.67
C ALA A 308 3.19 1.66 -2.49
N GLU A 309 3.10 2.81 -1.83
CA GLU A 309 3.14 4.12 -2.49
C GLU A 309 4.43 4.30 -3.29
N MET A 310 5.59 4.02 -2.68
CA MET A 310 6.91 4.17 -3.33
C MET A 310 7.08 3.20 -4.51
N VAL A 311 6.75 1.92 -4.34
CA VAL A 311 6.84 0.92 -5.42
C VAL A 311 5.94 1.30 -6.57
N THR A 312 4.71 1.77 -6.28
CA THR A 312 3.77 2.21 -7.30
C THR A 312 4.30 3.43 -8.06
N ASP A 313 4.85 4.44 -7.36
CA ASP A 313 5.41 5.64 -8.01
C ASP A 313 6.58 5.29 -8.93
N LEU A 314 7.46 4.39 -8.50
CA LEU A 314 8.57 3.91 -9.31
C LEU A 314 8.09 3.08 -10.51
N SER A 315 7.11 2.19 -10.32
CA SER A 315 6.48 1.44 -11.41
C SER A 315 5.84 2.37 -12.44
N ARG A 316 5.04 3.34 -11.99
CA ARG A 316 4.44 4.36 -12.89
C ARG A 316 5.50 5.18 -13.62
N LYS A 317 6.61 5.49 -12.97
CA LYS A 317 7.74 6.20 -13.60
C LYS A 317 8.39 5.35 -14.69
N ILE A 318 8.59 4.06 -14.46
CA ILE A 318 9.09 3.10 -15.46
C ILE A 318 8.12 3.03 -16.66
N GLN A 319 6.82 2.89 -16.40
CA GLN A 319 5.81 2.81 -17.44
C GLN A 319 5.68 4.11 -18.24
N ARG A 320 5.75 5.26 -17.59
CA ARG A 320 5.81 6.55 -18.26
C ARG A 320 7.02 6.65 -19.18
N LYS A 321 8.19 6.27 -18.68
CA LYS A 321 9.43 6.28 -19.47
C LYS A 321 9.35 5.34 -20.67
N LEU A 322 8.80 4.14 -20.49
CA LEU A 322 8.56 3.19 -21.56
C LEU A 322 7.59 3.76 -22.62
N PHE A 323 6.49 4.38 -22.18
CA PHE A 323 5.55 5.06 -23.07
C PHE A 323 6.23 6.17 -23.87
N GLU A 324 7.04 7.02 -23.25
CA GLU A 324 7.79 8.09 -23.91
C GLU A 324 8.81 7.57 -24.93
N MET A 325 9.37 6.37 -24.72
CA MET A 325 10.30 5.74 -25.68
C MET A 325 9.59 5.12 -26.90
N LEU A 326 8.38 4.64 -26.72
CA LEU A 326 7.64 3.91 -27.76
C LEU A 326 6.69 4.80 -28.56
N VAL A 327 6.05 5.78 -27.89
CA VAL A 327 4.98 6.59 -28.51
C VAL A 327 5.60 7.75 -29.31
N PRO A 328 5.28 7.88 -30.60
CA PRO A 328 5.66 9.03 -31.40
C PRO A 328 5.15 10.35 -30.80
N PRO A 329 5.95 11.44 -30.86
CA PRO A 329 5.56 12.74 -30.26
C PRO A 329 4.19 13.27 -30.72
N GLU A 330 3.80 13.01 -31.96
CA GLU A 330 2.51 13.41 -32.53
C GLU A 330 1.30 12.68 -31.92
N LEU A 331 1.51 11.50 -31.33
CA LEU A 331 0.48 10.72 -30.65
C LEU A 331 0.48 10.95 -29.14
N ALA A 332 1.57 11.43 -28.54
CA ALA A 332 1.71 11.56 -27.09
C ALA A 332 0.60 12.43 -26.45
N GLY A 333 0.18 13.50 -27.13
CA GLY A 333 -0.93 14.35 -26.68
C GLY A 333 -2.33 13.85 -27.06
N LYS A 334 -2.44 12.72 -27.77
CA LYS A 334 -3.71 12.15 -28.25
C LYS A 334 -3.99 10.77 -27.65
N CYS A 335 -3.15 10.31 -26.75
CA CYS A 335 -3.29 9.04 -26.04
C CYS A 335 -3.19 9.27 -24.53
N CYS A 336 -3.82 8.39 -23.77
CA CYS A 336 -3.67 8.30 -22.32
C CYS A 336 -3.41 6.85 -21.94
N LEU A 337 -2.20 6.57 -21.46
CA LEU A 337 -1.90 5.30 -20.80
C LEU A 337 -2.46 5.35 -19.38
N MET A 338 -3.33 4.41 -19.06
CA MET A 338 -3.93 4.26 -17.75
C MET A 338 -3.51 2.92 -17.14
N VAL A 339 -3.17 2.91 -15.86
CA VAL A 339 -2.97 1.70 -15.05
C VAL A 339 -4.17 1.48 -14.15
N MET A 340 -4.47 0.22 -13.84
CA MET A 340 -5.66 -0.19 -13.10
C MET A 340 -5.29 -1.11 -11.92
N GLY A 341 -6.26 -1.75 -11.30
CA GLY A 341 -6.02 -2.73 -10.25
C GLY A 341 -5.25 -2.17 -9.05
N SER A 342 -4.32 -2.94 -8.49
CA SER A 342 -3.50 -2.49 -7.34
C SER A 342 -2.57 -1.33 -7.69
N GLU A 343 -2.12 -1.24 -8.93
CA GLU A 343 -1.24 -0.16 -9.39
C GLU A 343 -2.02 1.15 -9.54
N GLY A 344 -3.23 1.10 -10.11
CA GLY A 344 -4.12 2.26 -10.19
C GLY A 344 -4.50 2.80 -8.81
N ARG A 345 -4.63 1.92 -7.80
CA ARG A 345 -4.92 2.31 -6.42
C ARG A 345 -3.72 2.78 -5.60
N GLY A 346 -2.50 2.67 -6.12
CA GLY A 346 -1.29 2.98 -5.33
C GLY A 346 -0.97 1.94 -4.24
N GLU A 347 -1.36 0.68 -4.45
CA GLU A 347 -1.28 -0.41 -3.46
C GLU A 347 -0.40 -1.57 -3.93
N GLN A 348 0.46 -1.34 -4.90
CA GLN A 348 1.34 -2.36 -5.44
C GLN A 348 2.50 -2.65 -4.48
N ILE A 349 2.60 -3.88 -3.98
CA ILE A 349 3.64 -4.31 -3.03
C ILE A 349 4.71 -5.21 -3.66
N ALA A 350 4.63 -5.46 -4.95
CA ALA A 350 5.57 -6.26 -5.74
C ALA A 350 5.28 -6.02 -7.22
N LYS A 351 6.09 -6.55 -8.13
CA LYS A 351 5.72 -6.60 -9.55
C LYS A 351 4.58 -7.60 -9.73
N THR A 352 3.36 -7.08 -9.81
CA THR A 352 2.15 -7.86 -10.06
C THR A 352 1.88 -7.95 -11.55
N ASP A 353 0.85 -8.73 -11.92
CA ASP A 353 0.28 -8.77 -13.26
C ASP A 353 -0.07 -7.36 -13.77
N GLN A 354 0.07 -7.17 -15.07
CA GLN A 354 -0.22 -5.92 -15.75
C GLN A 354 -1.72 -5.71 -15.83
N ASP A 355 -2.22 -4.62 -15.26
CA ASP A 355 -3.59 -4.15 -15.48
C ASP A 355 -3.51 -2.74 -16.08
N ASN A 356 -3.57 -2.61 -17.41
CA ASN A 356 -3.41 -1.31 -18.09
C ASN A 356 -4.32 -1.18 -19.31
N ALA A 357 -4.56 0.08 -19.72
CA ALA A 357 -5.35 0.40 -20.91
C ALA A 357 -4.80 1.63 -21.62
N LEU A 358 -5.07 1.74 -22.91
CA LEU A 358 -4.76 2.90 -23.72
C LEU A 358 -6.05 3.53 -24.23
N ILE A 359 -6.31 4.75 -23.82
CA ILE A 359 -7.38 5.58 -24.36
C ILE A 359 -6.77 6.44 -25.46
N VAL A 360 -7.34 6.41 -26.65
CA VAL A 360 -6.92 7.28 -27.77
C VAL A 360 -8.01 8.29 -28.09
N ALA A 361 -7.62 9.46 -28.60
CA ALA A 361 -8.58 10.47 -29.07
C ALA A 361 -9.41 9.93 -30.24
N ASP A 362 -10.64 10.43 -30.41
CA ASP A 362 -11.59 9.91 -31.41
C ASP A 362 -11.14 10.12 -32.87
N ASP A 363 -10.16 11.00 -33.12
CA ASP A 363 -9.56 11.21 -34.45
C ASP A 363 -8.40 10.25 -34.76
N ILE A 364 -8.08 9.32 -33.86
CA ILE A 364 -7.03 8.31 -34.00
C ILE A 364 -7.69 6.94 -34.21
N ASP A 365 -7.29 6.24 -35.30
CA ASP A 365 -7.67 4.84 -35.48
C ASP A 365 -6.97 3.95 -34.45
N PRO A 366 -7.70 3.24 -33.57
CA PRO A 366 -7.09 2.34 -32.59
C PRO A 366 -6.21 1.25 -33.20
N ASP A 367 -6.47 0.84 -34.43
CA ASP A 367 -5.66 -0.18 -35.11
C ASP A 367 -4.26 0.36 -35.45
N SER A 368 -4.10 1.66 -35.63
CA SER A 368 -2.80 2.30 -35.90
C SER A 368 -1.81 2.20 -34.76
N VAL A 369 -2.30 1.99 -33.52
CA VAL A 369 -1.47 1.88 -32.31
C VAL A 369 -1.29 0.43 -31.82
N ARG A 370 -1.81 -0.58 -32.54
CA ARG A 370 -1.73 -2.00 -32.14
C ARG A 370 -0.33 -2.53 -31.95
N ASP A 371 0.58 -2.21 -32.88
CA ASP A 371 1.98 -2.63 -32.76
C ASP A 371 2.68 -2.00 -31.58
N LEU A 372 2.40 -0.74 -31.29
CA LEU A 372 2.89 -0.04 -30.12
C LEU A 372 2.37 -0.70 -28.82
N CYS A 373 1.09 -1.01 -28.74
CA CYS A 373 0.49 -1.69 -27.60
C CYS A 373 1.11 -3.08 -27.36
N ARG A 374 1.40 -3.82 -28.43
CA ARG A 374 2.09 -5.11 -28.35
C ARG A 374 3.52 -4.95 -27.82
N GLN A 375 4.30 -4.02 -28.40
CA GLN A 375 5.67 -3.72 -27.94
C GLN A 375 5.71 -3.30 -26.47
N TYR A 376 4.75 -2.47 -26.05
CA TYR A 376 4.63 -2.05 -24.65
C TYR A 376 4.41 -3.25 -23.73
N THR A 377 3.46 -4.12 -24.05
CA THR A 377 3.17 -5.32 -23.24
C THR A 377 4.36 -6.28 -23.17
N GLU A 378 5.03 -6.53 -24.30
CA GLU A 378 6.23 -7.39 -24.38
C GLU A 378 7.39 -6.80 -23.55
N ALA A 379 7.61 -5.49 -23.61
CA ALA A 379 8.61 -4.81 -22.79
C ALA A 379 8.30 -4.95 -21.30
N MET A 380 7.05 -4.72 -20.88
CA MET A 380 6.63 -4.88 -19.49
C MET A 380 6.83 -6.33 -18.99
N ILE A 381 6.54 -7.34 -19.82
CA ILE A 381 6.83 -8.75 -19.50
C ILE A 381 8.34 -8.94 -19.28
N SER A 382 9.17 -8.38 -20.16
CA SER A 382 10.63 -8.45 -20.04
C SER A 382 11.16 -7.75 -18.77
N PHE A 383 10.45 -6.74 -18.28
CA PHE A 383 10.75 -6.03 -17.03
C PHE A 383 10.29 -6.80 -15.78
N GLY A 384 9.65 -7.96 -15.93
CA GLY A 384 9.21 -8.83 -14.84
C GLY A 384 7.78 -8.56 -14.37
N TYR A 385 6.95 -7.87 -15.13
CA TYR A 385 5.52 -7.72 -14.88
C TYR A 385 4.76 -8.78 -15.71
N PRO A 386 4.21 -9.85 -15.10
CA PRO A 386 3.54 -10.90 -15.85
C PRO A 386 2.25 -10.41 -16.53
N PRO A 387 1.77 -11.11 -17.55
CA PRO A 387 0.51 -10.79 -18.18
C PRO A 387 -0.67 -11.00 -17.22
N CYS A 388 -1.70 -10.16 -17.34
CA CYS A 388 -2.94 -10.31 -16.59
C CYS A 388 -3.73 -11.54 -17.06
N SER A 389 -4.12 -12.42 -16.13
CA SER A 389 -4.97 -13.57 -16.44
C SER A 389 -6.35 -13.18 -16.98
N GLY A 390 -6.85 -11.99 -16.63
CA GLY A 390 -8.07 -11.37 -17.15
C GLY A 390 -7.88 -10.68 -18.50
N ASN A 391 -6.65 -10.71 -19.06
CA ASN A 391 -6.28 -10.04 -20.32
C ASN A 391 -6.63 -8.54 -20.36
N MET A 392 -6.51 -7.85 -19.20
CA MET A 392 -6.73 -6.40 -19.06
C MET A 392 -5.44 -5.64 -19.37
N MET A 393 -5.01 -5.65 -20.64
CA MET A 393 -3.75 -5.06 -21.09
C MET A 393 -3.94 -4.29 -22.39
N VAL A 394 -3.10 -3.28 -22.62
CA VAL A 394 -3.15 -2.46 -23.85
C VAL A 394 -3.04 -3.28 -25.13
N SER A 395 -2.38 -4.44 -25.09
CA SER A 395 -2.29 -5.36 -26.24
C SER A 395 -3.62 -6.03 -26.61
N ASN A 396 -4.60 -6.03 -25.67
CA ASN A 396 -5.96 -6.48 -25.94
C ASN A 396 -6.80 -5.34 -26.53
N PRO A 397 -7.42 -5.53 -27.71
CA PRO A 397 -8.30 -4.52 -28.31
C PRO A 397 -9.44 -4.03 -27.41
N GLU A 398 -9.89 -4.82 -26.44
CA GLU A 398 -10.91 -4.39 -25.47
C GLU A 398 -10.40 -3.28 -24.54
N TRP A 399 -9.09 -3.15 -24.37
CA TRP A 399 -8.44 -2.18 -23.48
C TRP A 399 -7.57 -1.15 -24.22
N SER A 400 -7.71 -1.07 -25.56
CA SER A 400 -7.04 -0.08 -26.39
C SER A 400 -8.06 0.47 -27.40
N LYS A 401 -8.76 1.54 -27.02
CA LYS A 401 -9.96 2.05 -27.70
C LYS A 401 -9.97 3.58 -27.72
N THR A 402 -10.84 4.14 -28.58
CA THR A 402 -11.11 5.59 -28.55
C THR A 402 -11.90 5.98 -27.31
N GLU A 403 -11.89 7.28 -27.00
CA GLU A 403 -12.70 7.85 -25.91
C GLU A 403 -14.19 7.51 -26.09
N SER A 404 -14.73 7.64 -27.29
CA SER A 404 -16.14 7.31 -27.60
C SER A 404 -16.43 5.82 -27.38
N GLN A 405 -15.56 4.92 -27.81
CA GLN A 405 -15.72 3.47 -27.58
C GLN A 405 -15.68 3.10 -26.10
N PHE A 406 -14.79 3.69 -25.31
CA PHE A 406 -14.79 3.47 -23.85
C PHE A 406 -16.05 4.04 -23.18
N ARG A 407 -16.58 5.15 -23.68
CA ARG A 407 -17.86 5.72 -23.20
C ARG A 407 -19.02 4.75 -23.44
N ASP A 408 -19.05 4.11 -24.62
CA ASP A 408 -20.05 3.07 -24.94
C ASP A 408 -19.88 1.84 -24.06
N ASP A 409 -18.64 1.40 -23.81
CA ASP A 409 -18.36 0.30 -22.88
C ASP A 409 -18.86 0.60 -21.47
N ILE A 410 -18.53 1.77 -20.91
CA ILE A 410 -19.00 2.20 -19.58
C ILE A 410 -20.53 2.17 -19.54
N TYR A 411 -21.20 2.67 -20.58
CA TYR A 411 -22.65 2.65 -20.68
C TYR A 411 -23.20 1.21 -20.66
N HIS A 412 -22.60 0.30 -21.43
CA HIS A 412 -23.01 -1.10 -21.47
C HIS A 412 -22.74 -1.85 -20.16
N TRP A 413 -21.60 -1.59 -19.50
CA TRP A 413 -21.28 -2.21 -18.19
C TRP A 413 -22.28 -1.81 -17.11
N MET A 414 -22.86 -0.60 -17.20
CA MET A 414 -23.87 -0.13 -16.27
C MET A 414 -25.28 -0.67 -16.55
N LEU A 415 -25.62 -0.85 -17.85
CA LEU A 415 -26.96 -1.28 -18.25
C LEU A 415 -27.15 -2.78 -18.23
N THR A 416 -26.12 -3.56 -18.54
CA THR A 416 -26.19 -5.01 -18.65
C THR A 416 -25.31 -5.63 -17.57
N PRO A 417 -25.81 -5.68 -16.32
CA PRO A 417 -25.04 -6.19 -15.20
C PRO A 417 -24.71 -7.68 -15.39
N GLY A 418 -23.42 -8.01 -15.35
CA GLY A 418 -22.88 -9.36 -15.46
C GLY A 418 -21.49 -9.39 -14.84
N GLU A 419 -20.98 -10.59 -14.50
CA GLU A 419 -19.68 -10.72 -13.82
C GLU A 419 -18.55 -10.00 -14.57
N LYS A 420 -18.44 -10.17 -15.88
CA LYS A 420 -17.41 -9.50 -16.71
C LYS A 420 -17.59 -7.97 -16.71
N ALA A 421 -18.82 -7.48 -16.81
CA ALA A 421 -19.11 -6.05 -16.81
C ALA A 421 -18.72 -5.39 -15.47
N PHE A 422 -19.06 -6.03 -14.34
CA PHE A 422 -18.67 -5.53 -13.03
C PHE A 422 -17.16 -5.59 -12.78
N LEU A 423 -16.49 -6.64 -13.27
CA LEU A 423 -15.04 -6.75 -13.19
C LEU A 423 -14.36 -5.63 -13.97
N ASN A 424 -14.78 -5.39 -15.21
CA ASN A 424 -14.26 -4.33 -16.07
C ASN A 424 -14.50 -2.94 -15.46
N LEU A 425 -15.72 -2.70 -14.97
CA LEU A 425 -16.05 -1.44 -14.32
C LEU A 425 -15.24 -1.23 -13.03
N ALA A 426 -15.05 -2.28 -12.22
CA ALA A 426 -14.24 -2.22 -11.01
C ALA A 426 -12.77 -1.90 -11.33
N ALA A 427 -12.22 -2.47 -12.40
CA ALA A 427 -10.88 -2.15 -12.87
C ALA A 427 -10.80 -0.70 -13.37
N PHE A 428 -11.77 -0.26 -14.18
CA PHE A 428 -11.82 1.11 -14.72
C PHE A 428 -11.92 2.18 -13.62
N ILE A 429 -12.74 1.96 -12.58
CA ILE A 429 -12.91 2.90 -11.44
C ILE A 429 -11.59 3.12 -10.70
N ASP A 430 -10.73 2.11 -10.65
CA ASP A 430 -9.41 2.19 -10.03
C ASP A 430 -8.33 2.74 -10.98
N GLY A 431 -8.69 3.07 -12.23
CA GLY A 431 -7.77 3.54 -13.26
C GLY A 431 -7.06 4.84 -12.87
N GLU A 432 -5.78 4.98 -13.18
CA GLU A 432 -4.98 6.19 -12.96
C GLU A 432 -4.13 6.49 -14.21
N ALA A 433 -4.13 7.75 -14.64
CA ALA A 433 -3.36 8.17 -15.81
C ALA A 433 -1.85 8.21 -15.48
N VAL A 434 -1.04 7.52 -16.28
CA VAL A 434 0.41 7.43 -16.08
C VAL A 434 1.18 8.28 -17.10
N ALA A 435 0.73 8.29 -18.36
CA ALA A 435 1.40 9.03 -19.44
C ALA A 435 0.38 9.50 -20.48
N GLY A 436 0.76 10.49 -21.28
CA GLY A 436 -0.09 11.09 -22.31
C GLY A 436 -1.04 12.16 -21.77
N ASP A 437 -2.20 12.33 -22.38
CA ASP A 437 -3.20 13.33 -21.97
C ASP A 437 -4.18 12.78 -20.92
N PRO A 438 -4.05 13.17 -19.64
CA PRO A 438 -4.93 12.68 -18.57
C PRO A 438 -6.38 13.14 -18.71
N LEU A 439 -6.66 14.15 -19.53
CA LEU A 439 -8.03 14.65 -19.73
C LEU A 439 -8.92 13.61 -20.41
N LEU A 440 -8.36 12.71 -21.22
CA LEU A 440 -9.11 11.59 -21.81
C LEU A 440 -9.74 10.70 -20.71
N LEU A 441 -8.96 10.30 -19.73
CA LEU A 441 -9.47 9.52 -18.59
C LEU A 441 -10.43 10.34 -17.71
N TYR A 442 -10.11 11.62 -17.45
CA TYR A 442 -10.95 12.51 -16.64
C TYR A 442 -12.37 12.65 -17.24
N ARG A 443 -12.50 12.84 -18.58
CA ARG A 443 -13.80 12.94 -19.24
C ARG A 443 -14.62 11.65 -19.12
N LEU A 444 -13.97 10.48 -19.24
CA LEU A 444 -14.63 9.18 -19.08
C LEU A 444 -15.09 8.94 -17.64
N ARG A 445 -14.28 9.33 -16.64
CA ARG A 445 -14.69 9.28 -15.23
C ARG A 445 -15.87 10.20 -14.94
N SER A 446 -15.82 11.43 -15.46
CA SER A 446 -16.93 12.38 -15.30
C SER A 446 -18.21 11.85 -15.91
N TYR A 447 -18.12 11.22 -17.10
CA TYR A 447 -19.25 10.55 -17.74
C TYR A 447 -19.81 9.40 -16.87
N LEU A 448 -18.96 8.57 -16.30
CA LEU A 448 -19.37 7.50 -15.39
C LEU A 448 -20.16 8.06 -14.19
N PHE A 449 -19.61 9.04 -13.49
CA PHE A 449 -20.27 9.63 -12.30
C PHE A 449 -21.57 10.38 -12.64
N GLN A 450 -21.67 11.02 -13.79
CA GLN A 450 -22.92 11.63 -14.25
C GLN A 450 -24.02 10.60 -14.53
N ARG A 451 -23.66 9.37 -14.88
CA ARG A 451 -24.58 8.26 -15.15
C ARG A 451 -24.93 7.44 -13.91
N LEU A 452 -24.11 7.52 -12.87
CA LEU A 452 -24.40 6.94 -11.57
C LEU A 452 -25.53 7.73 -10.94
N THR A 453 -26.74 7.40 -11.29
CA THR A 453 -27.93 7.83 -10.55
C THR A 453 -28.15 6.88 -9.38
N ASP A 454 -28.95 7.27 -8.37
CA ASP A 454 -29.30 6.47 -7.17
C ASP A 454 -29.96 5.13 -7.53
N ASN A 455 -29.24 4.28 -8.24
CA ASN A 455 -29.69 2.95 -8.63
C ASN A 455 -29.21 1.91 -7.61
N GLN A 456 -29.98 1.75 -6.55
CA GLN A 456 -29.73 0.77 -5.48
C GLN A 456 -29.58 -0.65 -6.03
N GLY A 457 -30.33 -1.01 -7.08
CA GLY A 457 -30.21 -2.32 -7.73
C GLY A 457 -28.84 -2.55 -8.35
N PHE A 458 -28.30 -1.55 -9.06
CA PHE A 458 -26.97 -1.61 -9.65
C PHE A 458 -25.89 -1.74 -8.57
N LEU A 459 -25.96 -0.90 -7.52
CA LEU A 459 -24.98 -0.90 -6.42
C LEU A 459 -25.01 -2.23 -5.65
N SER A 460 -26.19 -2.82 -5.41
CA SER A 460 -26.31 -4.16 -4.82
C SER A 460 -25.58 -5.21 -5.67
N HIS A 461 -25.83 -5.23 -6.98
CA HIS A 461 -25.14 -6.16 -7.88
C HIS A 461 -23.63 -5.93 -7.94
N PHE A 462 -23.20 -4.66 -7.97
CA PHE A 462 -21.79 -4.29 -7.99
C PHE A 462 -21.07 -4.70 -6.70
N ALA A 463 -21.71 -4.58 -5.54
CA ALA A 463 -21.15 -4.95 -4.25
C ALA A 463 -21.11 -6.48 -3.99
N ARG A 464 -22.00 -7.25 -4.67
CA ARG A 464 -22.19 -8.69 -4.44
C ARG A 464 -20.90 -9.55 -4.43
N PRO A 465 -19.88 -9.30 -5.28
CA PRO A 465 -18.63 -10.06 -5.27
C PRO A 465 -17.90 -10.08 -3.92
N VAL A 466 -18.19 -9.17 -2.98
CA VAL A 466 -17.64 -9.20 -1.62
C VAL A 466 -17.90 -10.54 -0.93
N ASN A 467 -19.03 -11.18 -1.23
CA ASN A 467 -19.44 -12.47 -0.66
C ASN A 467 -18.98 -13.69 -1.47
N SER A 468 -18.27 -13.50 -2.60
CA SER A 468 -17.82 -14.60 -3.46
C SER A 468 -16.76 -15.49 -2.81
N PHE A 469 -16.05 -14.99 -1.81
CA PHE A 469 -15.01 -15.72 -1.10
C PHE A 469 -15.29 -15.71 0.40
N ASP A 470 -15.20 -16.87 1.03
CA ASP A 470 -15.30 -16.95 2.48
C ASP A 470 -14.09 -16.32 3.15
N THR A 471 -14.32 -15.62 4.26
CA THR A 471 -13.23 -15.18 5.13
C THR A 471 -12.66 -16.41 5.82
N PRO A 472 -11.32 -16.63 5.81
CA PRO A 472 -10.70 -17.85 6.29
C PRO A 472 -10.64 -17.91 7.83
N ILE A 473 -11.80 -17.73 8.48
CA ILE A 473 -11.98 -17.81 9.91
C ILE A 473 -13.22 -18.67 10.22
N GLY A 474 -13.02 -19.76 10.94
CA GLY A 474 -14.05 -20.74 11.24
C GLY A 474 -14.75 -20.49 12.58
N PHE A 475 -15.46 -21.51 13.03
CA PHE A 475 -16.01 -21.57 14.37
C PHE A 475 -14.89 -21.39 15.40
N PHE A 476 -15.16 -20.68 16.48
CA PHE A 476 -14.19 -20.39 17.53
C PHE A 476 -12.98 -19.57 17.09
N HIS A 477 -13.12 -18.74 16.04
CA HIS A 477 -12.07 -17.85 15.54
C HIS A 477 -10.75 -18.57 15.16
N GLN A 478 -10.84 -19.86 14.84
CA GLN A 478 -9.67 -20.56 14.32
C GLN A 478 -9.47 -20.24 12.84
N LEU A 479 -8.21 -20.13 12.44
CA LEU A 479 -7.85 -19.96 11.03
C LEU A 479 -8.27 -21.20 10.23
N VAL A 480 -8.95 -20.99 9.11
CA VAL A 480 -9.34 -22.05 8.17
C VAL A 480 -8.35 -22.10 7.03
N MET A 481 -7.70 -23.24 6.88
CA MET A 481 -6.71 -23.46 5.81
C MET A 481 -7.41 -23.75 4.49
N ASP A 482 -6.78 -23.37 3.40
CA ASP A 482 -7.24 -23.69 2.05
C ASP A 482 -7.25 -25.21 1.84
N LYS A 483 -8.24 -25.70 1.08
CA LYS A 483 -8.42 -27.16 0.86
C LYS A 483 -7.41 -27.73 -0.11
N ASP A 484 -7.02 -26.94 -1.11
CA ASP A 484 -6.10 -27.34 -2.18
C ASP A 484 -4.65 -27.03 -1.80
N HIS A 485 -4.44 -25.99 -0.96
CA HIS A 485 -3.15 -25.56 -0.42
C HIS A 485 -3.09 -25.83 1.08
N LYS A 486 -2.83 -27.09 1.45
CA LYS A 486 -2.84 -27.54 2.85
C LYS A 486 -1.87 -26.74 3.74
N GLY A 487 -2.42 -26.17 4.82
CA GLY A 487 -1.65 -25.37 5.79
C GLY A 487 -1.46 -23.93 5.40
N GLU A 488 -2.05 -23.48 4.29
CA GLU A 488 -1.95 -22.11 3.78
C GLU A 488 -3.31 -21.40 3.77
N ILE A 489 -3.27 -20.07 3.75
CA ILE A 489 -4.44 -19.18 3.77
C ILE A 489 -4.32 -18.23 2.58
N ASP A 490 -5.36 -18.14 1.73
CA ASP A 490 -5.43 -17.12 0.67
C ASP A 490 -5.80 -15.75 1.28
N ILE A 491 -4.76 -14.96 1.59
CA ILE A 491 -4.91 -13.63 2.18
C ILE A 491 -5.57 -12.64 1.20
N LYS A 492 -5.36 -12.83 -0.11
CA LYS A 492 -5.94 -11.91 -1.12
C LYS A 492 -7.44 -12.11 -1.22
N LYS A 493 -7.93 -13.34 -1.42
CA LYS A 493 -9.36 -13.60 -1.63
C LYS A 493 -10.17 -13.45 -0.36
N GLY A 494 -9.68 -14.02 0.75
CA GLY A 494 -10.43 -14.06 2.00
C GLY A 494 -10.28 -12.81 2.88
N GLY A 495 -9.26 -11.99 2.64
CA GLY A 495 -8.94 -10.81 3.46
C GLY A 495 -8.94 -9.50 2.68
N ILE A 496 -7.99 -9.34 1.76
CA ILE A 496 -7.76 -8.06 1.05
C ILE A 496 -8.91 -7.71 0.10
N PHE A 497 -9.39 -8.66 -0.70
CA PHE A 497 -10.41 -8.42 -1.73
C PHE A 497 -11.74 -7.91 -1.14
N PRO A 498 -12.29 -8.47 -0.05
CA PRO A 498 -13.50 -7.95 0.56
C PRO A 498 -13.37 -6.48 0.99
N ILE A 499 -12.22 -6.09 1.57
CA ILE A 499 -11.96 -4.69 1.94
C ILE A 499 -11.94 -3.81 0.69
N VAL A 500 -11.08 -4.13 -0.27
CA VAL A 500 -10.89 -3.32 -1.49
C VAL A 500 -12.19 -3.17 -2.26
N HIS A 501 -12.92 -4.27 -2.49
CA HIS A 501 -14.14 -4.22 -3.29
C HIS A 501 -15.32 -3.58 -2.54
N GLY A 502 -15.46 -3.87 -1.25
CA GLY A 502 -16.51 -3.28 -0.42
C GLY A 502 -16.34 -1.77 -0.25
N VAL A 503 -15.12 -1.33 0.04
CA VAL A 503 -14.78 0.11 0.12
C VAL A 503 -14.98 0.80 -1.23
N ARG A 504 -14.64 0.14 -2.36
CA ARG A 504 -14.91 0.66 -3.71
C ARG A 504 -16.40 0.83 -3.97
N ALA A 505 -17.24 -0.13 -3.56
CA ALA A 505 -18.69 -0.06 -3.74
C ALA A 505 -19.31 1.11 -2.95
N LEU A 506 -18.90 1.31 -1.70
CA LEU A 506 -19.33 2.45 -0.87
C LEU A 506 -18.80 3.78 -1.44
N ALA A 507 -17.54 3.82 -1.89
CA ALA A 507 -16.97 5.01 -2.52
C ALA A 507 -17.71 5.39 -3.81
N LEU A 508 -18.11 4.39 -4.60
CA LEU A 508 -18.92 4.59 -5.81
C LEU A 508 -20.29 5.17 -5.46
N GLU A 509 -20.97 4.62 -4.45
CA GLU A 509 -22.26 5.13 -3.94
C GLU A 509 -22.15 6.60 -3.50
N LYS A 510 -21.04 6.96 -2.85
CA LYS A 510 -20.78 8.32 -2.35
C LYS A 510 -20.11 9.24 -3.38
N HIS A 511 -19.97 8.80 -4.62
CA HIS A 511 -19.35 9.57 -5.70
C HIS A 511 -17.91 10.01 -5.39
N LEU A 512 -17.17 9.24 -4.56
CA LEU A 512 -15.78 9.53 -4.24
C LEU A 512 -14.87 9.22 -5.44
N THR A 513 -14.02 10.18 -5.81
CA THR A 513 -13.16 10.08 -6.99
C THR A 513 -11.76 9.51 -6.71
N CYS A 514 -11.37 9.40 -5.44
CA CYS A 514 -10.09 8.81 -5.06
C CYS A 514 -10.03 7.31 -5.40
N THR A 515 -8.85 6.83 -5.81
CA THR A 515 -8.65 5.43 -6.22
C THR A 515 -8.14 4.56 -5.08
N SER A 516 -7.25 5.07 -4.22
CA SER A 516 -6.65 4.34 -3.11
C SER A 516 -7.70 3.86 -2.10
N THR A 517 -7.60 2.60 -1.67
CA THR A 517 -8.46 2.02 -0.62
C THR A 517 -8.29 2.76 0.70
N PHE A 518 -7.06 3.18 1.04
CA PHE A 518 -6.78 3.98 2.23
C PHE A 518 -7.54 5.33 2.21
N SER A 519 -7.40 6.06 1.11
CA SER A 519 -8.07 7.36 0.95
C SER A 519 -9.59 7.23 0.91
N ARG A 520 -10.11 6.14 0.32
CA ARG A 520 -11.55 5.84 0.32
C ARG A 520 -12.07 5.55 1.72
N ILE A 521 -11.35 4.77 2.55
CA ILE A 521 -11.74 4.51 3.95
C ILE A 521 -11.75 5.81 4.75
N GLU A 522 -10.71 6.63 4.61
CA GLU A 522 -10.60 7.93 5.27
C GLU A 522 -11.75 8.86 4.88
N ALA A 523 -12.06 8.96 3.57
CA ALA A 523 -13.16 9.78 3.07
C ALA A 523 -14.54 9.26 3.53
N LEU A 524 -14.77 7.94 3.54
CA LEU A 524 -16.00 7.33 4.03
C LEU A 524 -16.18 7.56 5.54
N GLY A 525 -15.09 7.62 6.32
CA GLY A 525 -15.13 8.04 7.72
C GLY A 525 -15.52 9.50 7.88
N GLN A 526 -15.01 10.40 7.02
CA GLN A 526 -15.39 11.83 7.02
C GLN A 526 -16.87 12.04 6.63
N GLU A 527 -17.39 11.22 5.73
CA GLU A 527 -18.80 11.20 5.33
C GLU A 527 -19.72 10.53 6.38
N GLY A 528 -19.16 10.02 7.49
CA GLY A 528 -19.93 9.38 8.57
C GLY A 528 -20.46 7.98 8.24
N ILE A 529 -19.97 7.33 7.16
CA ILE A 529 -20.33 5.94 6.81
C ILE A 529 -19.67 4.95 7.77
N PHE A 530 -18.46 5.27 8.23
CA PHE A 530 -17.73 4.56 9.26
C PHE A 530 -17.55 5.47 10.46
N ASP A 531 -17.70 4.93 11.67
CA ASP A 531 -17.19 5.62 12.84
C ASP A 531 -15.64 5.68 12.80
N THR A 532 -15.06 6.59 13.58
CA THR A 532 -13.61 6.86 13.58
C THR A 532 -12.79 5.62 13.93
N ASP A 533 -13.26 4.83 14.90
CA ASP A 533 -12.54 3.66 15.38
C ASP A 533 -12.61 2.52 14.37
N PHE A 534 -13.77 2.31 13.75
CA PHE A 534 -13.92 1.31 12.70
C PHE A 534 -13.07 1.64 11.48
N ALA A 535 -13.06 2.91 11.03
CA ALA A 535 -12.24 3.36 9.92
C ALA A 535 -10.74 3.14 10.20
N ALA A 536 -10.25 3.53 11.39
CA ALA A 536 -8.87 3.33 11.81
C ALA A 536 -8.50 1.84 11.86
N ASN A 537 -9.35 1.01 12.46
CA ASN A 537 -9.12 -0.43 12.53
C ASN A 537 -9.13 -1.09 11.16
N LEU A 538 -10.00 -0.65 10.23
CA LEU A 538 -10.06 -1.19 8.86
C LEU A 538 -8.80 -0.83 8.06
N VAL A 539 -8.26 0.38 8.23
CA VAL A 539 -6.97 0.79 7.65
C VAL A 539 -5.84 -0.11 8.17
N GLU A 540 -5.76 -0.32 9.48
CA GLU A 540 -4.68 -1.13 10.08
C GLU A 540 -4.81 -2.61 9.71
N ALA A 541 -6.01 -3.16 9.69
CA ALA A 541 -6.25 -4.54 9.22
C ALA A 541 -5.83 -4.70 7.75
N PHE A 542 -6.16 -3.73 6.90
CA PHE A 542 -5.76 -3.75 5.49
C PHE A 542 -4.23 -3.67 5.34
N GLN A 543 -3.56 -2.77 6.07
CA GLN A 543 -2.10 -2.68 6.09
C GLN A 543 -1.47 -4.00 6.54
N PHE A 544 -1.97 -4.58 7.63
CA PHE A 544 -1.44 -5.83 8.16
C PHE A 544 -1.61 -7.00 7.17
N LEU A 545 -2.77 -7.12 6.52
CA LEU A 545 -2.99 -8.15 5.49
C LEU A 545 -2.07 -7.98 4.28
N MET A 546 -1.80 -6.74 3.86
CA MET A 546 -0.83 -6.44 2.81
C MET A 546 0.60 -6.83 3.24
N GLU A 547 0.98 -6.55 4.49
CA GLU A 547 2.30 -6.88 5.05
C GLU A 547 2.51 -8.40 5.10
N ILE A 548 1.53 -9.14 5.62
CA ILE A 548 1.60 -10.63 5.67
C ILE A 548 1.68 -11.21 4.25
N ARG A 549 0.95 -10.64 3.29
CA ARG A 549 1.05 -11.04 1.88
C ARG A 549 2.44 -10.78 1.30
N LEU A 550 3.04 -9.63 1.60
CA LEU A 550 4.41 -9.33 1.17
C LEU A 550 5.41 -10.29 1.81
N GLN A 551 5.30 -10.52 3.13
CA GLN A 551 6.16 -11.47 3.85
C GLN A 551 6.09 -12.87 3.25
N GLY A 552 4.88 -13.36 2.92
CA GLY A 552 4.69 -14.65 2.25
C GLY A 552 5.39 -14.73 0.89
N ARG A 553 5.33 -13.67 0.09
CA ARG A 553 6.03 -13.59 -1.20
C ARG A 553 7.55 -13.53 -1.03
N LEU A 554 8.04 -12.77 -0.07
CA LEU A 554 9.47 -12.69 0.25
C LEU A 554 10.04 -14.04 0.70
N SER A 555 9.34 -14.76 1.57
CA SER A 555 9.77 -16.08 2.05
C SER A 555 9.84 -17.14 0.94
N LYS A 556 8.98 -17.02 -0.08
CA LYS A 556 8.95 -17.88 -1.27
C LYS A 556 9.87 -17.41 -2.40
N GLY A 557 10.54 -16.25 -2.26
CA GLY A 557 11.35 -15.63 -3.33
C GLY A 557 10.54 -15.13 -4.53
N GLN A 558 9.25 -14.87 -4.37
CA GLN A 558 8.28 -14.59 -5.44
C GLN A 558 7.93 -13.08 -5.53
N LEU A 559 8.92 -12.22 -5.67
CA LEU A 559 8.70 -10.77 -5.80
C LEU A 559 8.31 -10.32 -7.22
N SER A 560 8.52 -11.18 -8.21
CA SER A 560 8.18 -10.93 -9.62
C SER A 560 7.90 -12.25 -10.34
N GLY A 561 7.18 -12.19 -11.45
CA GLY A 561 6.98 -13.31 -12.36
C GLY A 561 5.69 -14.12 -12.17
N GLU A 562 5.48 -15.07 -13.10
CA GLU A 562 4.39 -16.04 -13.04
C GLU A 562 4.55 -16.97 -11.82
N GLY A 563 3.47 -17.20 -11.08
CA GLY A 563 3.46 -18.08 -9.91
C GLY A 563 3.56 -17.38 -8.56
N ALA A 564 3.67 -16.04 -8.51
CA ALA A 564 3.56 -15.31 -7.26
C ALA A 564 2.15 -15.49 -6.66
N ASP A 565 2.05 -16.42 -5.72
CA ASP A 565 0.77 -16.72 -5.07
C ASP A 565 0.42 -15.73 -3.95
N ASN A 566 -0.79 -15.86 -3.42
CA ASN A 566 -1.31 -15.04 -2.35
C ASN A 566 -1.49 -15.84 -1.05
N PHE A 567 -0.90 -17.04 -1.02
CA PHE A 567 -1.01 -17.98 0.08
C PHE A 567 0.06 -17.75 1.13
N VAL A 568 -0.33 -17.79 2.38
CA VAL A 568 0.55 -17.63 3.54
C VAL A 568 0.37 -18.83 4.45
N ARG A 569 1.49 -19.41 4.92
CA ARG A 569 1.47 -20.49 5.90
C ARG A 569 1.29 -19.91 7.30
N ALA A 570 0.28 -20.37 8.01
CA ALA A 570 0.03 -19.92 9.38
C ALA A 570 1.19 -20.28 10.33
N ASP A 571 1.86 -21.41 10.09
CA ASP A 571 2.99 -21.88 10.91
C ASP A 571 4.26 -21.01 10.76
N ASP A 572 4.40 -20.29 9.64
CA ASP A 572 5.53 -19.39 9.41
C ASP A 572 5.34 -18.02 10.15
N LEU A 573 4.13 -17.79 10.70
CA LEU A 573 3.81 -16.58 11.44
C LEU A 573 4.11 -16.76 12.93
N SER A 574 4.68 -15.74 13.55
CA SER A 574 4.80 -15.69 15.00
C SER A 574 3.42 -15.73 15.66
N LYS A 575 3.35 -16.14 16.93
CA LYS A 575 2.09 -16.20 17.69
C LYS A 575 1.33 -14.86 17.65
N PHE A 576 2.06 -13.76 17.81
CA PHE A 576 1.50 -12.41 17.71
C PHE A 576 0.90 -12.14 16.31
N GLN A 577 1.61 -12.52 15.24
CA GLN A 577 1.10 -12.33 13.87
C GLN A 577 -0.13 -13.20 13.59
N GLN A 578 -0.18 -14.42 14.14
CA GLN A 578 -1.36 -15.28 14.03
C GLN A 578 -2.58 -14.66 14.72
N ASP A 579 -2.40 -14.07 15.91
CA ASP A 579 -3.48 -13.44 16.64
C ASP A 579 -3.94 -12.13 15.95
N ALA A 580 -3.00 -11.30 15.46
CA ALA A 580 -3.33 -10.11 14.66
C ALA A 580 -4.01 -10.47 13.32
N LEU A 581 -3.65 -11.60 12.70
CA LEU A 581 -4.31 -12.11 11.49
C LEU A 581 -5.76 -12.49 11.79
N LYS A 582 -6.03 -13.18 12.91
CA LYS A 582 -7.38 -13.51 13.33
C LYS A 582 -8.21 -12.26 13.57
N ASP A 583 -7.68 -11.28 14.31
CA ASP A 583 -8.37 -10.02 14.59
C ASP A 583 -8.70 -9.26 13.29
N SER A 584 -7.74 -9.19 12.35
CA SER A 584 -7.94 -8.56 11.05
C SER A 584 -9.01 -9.27 10.22
N LEU A 585 -9.01 -10.61 10.20
CA LEU A 585 -10.01 -11.40 9.47
C LEU A 585 -11.39 -11.33 10.13
N LEU A 586 -11.47 -11.20 11.46
CA LEU A 586 -12.74 -10.93 12.16
C LEU A 586 -13.31 -9.58 11.73
N LEU A 587 -12.50 -8.55 11.68
CA LEU A 587 -12.93 -7.23 11.20
C LEU A 587 -13.39 -7.28 9.73
N VAL A 588 -12.69 -8.03 8.86
CA VAL A 588 -13.15 -8.29 7.49
C VAL A 588 -14.53 -8.94 7.46
N LYS A 589 -14.76 -9.94 8.33
CA LYS A 589 -16.05 -10.61 8.44
C LYS A 589 -17.16 -9.64 8.87
N GLN A 590 -16.90 -8.80 9.88
CA GLN A 590 -17.82 -7.74 10.32
C GLN A 590 -18.10 -6.74 9.18
N PHE A 591 -17.07 -6.32 8.47
CA PHE A 591 -17.23 -5.43 7.31
C PHE A 591 -18.10 -6.06 6.21
N LYS A 592 -17.92 -7.34 5.89
CA LYS A 592 -18.79 -8.07 4.94
C LYS A 592 -20.24 -8.12 5.40
N GLN A 593 -20.49 -8.31 6.69
CA GLN A 593 -21.84 -8.28 7.26
C GLN A 593 -22.48 -6.91 7.12
N LEU A 594 -21.73 -5.83 7.44
CA LEU A 594 -22.16 -4.45 7.23
C LEU A 594 -22.57 -4.23 5.77
N LEU A 595 -21.71 -4.60 4.80
CA LEU A 595 -21.99 -4.47 3.37
C LEU A 595 -23.21 -5.30 2.93
N THR A 596 -23.33 -6.52 3.45
CA THR A 596 -24.48 -7.41 3.15
C THR A 596 -25.79 -6.77 3.58
N HIS A 597 -25.80 -6.12 4.74
CA HIS A 597 -26.97 -5.39 5.23
C HIS A 597 -27.20 -4.09 4.43
N HIS A 598 -26.15 -3.28 4.27
CA HIS A 598 -26.22 -1.97 3.59
C HIS A 598 -26.75 -2.09 2.16
N PHE A 599 -26.16 -3.00 1.37
CA PHE A 599 -26.55 -3.24 -0.02
C PHE A 599 -27.64 -4.30 -0.20
N LYS A 600 -28.21 -4.85 0.89
CA LYS A 600 -29.26 -5.90 0.89
C LYS A 600 -28.86 -7.13 0.07
N LEU A 601 -27.61 -7.58 0.18
CA LEU A 601 -27.05 -8.66 -0.65
C LEU A 601 -27.69 -10.02 -0.40
N ALA A 602 -28.37 -10.23 0.71
CA ALA A 602 -29.07 -11.48 1.05
C ALA A 602 -30.44 -11.61 0.36
N ALA A 603 -30.97 -10.55 -0.25
CA ALA A 603 -32.31 -10.52 -0.85
C ALA A 603 -32.36 -10.99 -2.32
N PHE A 604 -31.19 -11.35 -2.91
CA PHE A 604 -31.09 -11.73 -4.33
C PHE A 604 -30.37 -13.07 -4.52
#